data_f0e7756703c0548dd2dcaefbb742382a
#
_entry.id   f0e7756703c0548dd2dcaefbb742382a
#
_cell.length_a   1.000
_cell.length_b   1.000
_cell.length_c   1.000
_cell.angle_alpha   90.00
_cell.angle_beta   90.00
_cell.angle_gamma   90.00
#
_symmetry.space_group_name_H-M   'P 1'
#
loop_
_entity.id
_entity.type
_entity.pdbx_description
1 polymer ?
#
loop_
_entity_poly.entity_id
_entity_poly.type
_entity_poly.pdbx_seq_one_letter_code
_entity_poly.pdbx_strand_id
1 'polypeptide(L)'
;MSELLLPPEHRYAEIIKNRLNEDGSELSILNLGPTHPATHGIFQNILLMDGERILEAEPTIGYIHRAFEKIAENRPFYQITPLTDRMNYCSSPINNMGWWMTLEKLLDIEVPKRAQYLRVIVMELARITDHLICNSILGVDTGAYTGFLYVFQFREKVYEIYEEICGARLTTNMGRIGGFERDWSPEAFRKLDVFLEEFPVAWKEFENLFERNRIFIDRTVNVGPISAEMAMAYGFTGPNLRAAGVDYDVRVAQPYSSYEDFDFIVPVGKSGDTYDRFCVRNAEVWESISIIKQALAKMPEGNDFHADVPAYYLPPKEDVYHDMESLIYHFKIVMGEIPVPVAEIYHAVEGGNGELGFYLVTDGSRTPYRLHFRRPCFIYYQAYPEMIKGSMLSDAIVILSSLNVIAGELDA
;
A
#
# COMPACT_ATOMS: atom_id res chain seq x y z
N MET A 1 -1.39 -5.45 -34.01
CA MET A 1 -0.08 -5.64 -33.34
C MET A 1 0.96 -4.56 -33.68
N SER A 2 0.79 -3.80 -34.78
CA SER A 2 1.71 -2.70 -35.17
C SER A 2 1.39 -1.35 -34.51
N GLU A 3 0.18 -1.14 -33.99
CA GLU A 3 -0.23 0.11 -33.35
C GLU A 3 0.29 0.27 -31.90
N LEU A 4 0.66 -0.83 -31.23
CA LEU A 4 1.20 -0.82 -29.86
C LEU A 4 2.66 -0.35 -29.76
N LEU A 5 3.35 -0.17 -30.89
CA LEU A 5 4.75 0.26 -30.98
C LEU A 5 4.92 1.70 -31.49
N LEU A 6 3.84 2.44 -31.64
CA LEU A 6 3.94 3.85 -32.00
C LEU A 6 4.48 4.66 -30.83
N PRO A 7 5.42 5.61 -31.08
CA PRO A 7 5.89 6.52 -30.06
C PRO A 7 4.72 7.28 -29.42
N PRO A 8 4.86 7.71 -28.13
CA PRO A 8 3.81 8.45 -27.42
C PRO A 8 3.19 9.60 -28.21
N GLU A 9 3.97 10.25 -29.05
CA GLU A 9 3.55 11.36 -29.94
C GLU A 9 2.39 11.00 -30.88
N HIS A 10 2.21 9.73 -31.21
CA HIS A 10 1.11 9.28 -32.06
C HIS A 10 -0.18 8.97 -31.30
N ARG A 11 -0.11 8.66 -30.01
CA ARG A 11 -1.29 8.50 -29.14
C ARG A 11 -1.99 9.84 -28.90
N TYR A 12 -1.21 10.91 -28.81
CA TYR A 12 -1.72 12.29 -28.69
C TYR A 12 -2.37 12.81 -29.98
N ALA A 13 -2.12 12.17 -31.11
CA ALA A 13 -2.63 12.63 -32.40
C ALA A 13 -4.17 12.54 -32.50
N GLU A 14 -4.81 11.64 -31.75
CA GLU A 14 -6.27 11.55 -31.72
C GLU A 14 -6.88 12.65 -30.86
N ILE A 15 -6.33 12.90 -29.68
CA ILE A 15 -6.74 14.04 -28.82
C ILE A 15 -6.49 15.36 -29.54
N ILE A 16 -5.37 15.48 -30.28
CA ILE A 16 -5.04 16.68 -31.04
C ILE A 16 -5.95 16.86 -32.25
N LYS A 17 -6.50 15.81 -32.83
CA LYS A 17 -7.43 15.90 -33.97
C LYS A 17 -8.81 16.42 -33.59
N ASN A 18 -9.26 16.21 -32.37
CA ASN A 18 -10.56 16.61 -31.85
C ASN A 18 -10.58 18.01 -31.23
N ARG A 19 -9.81 18.97 -31.79
CA ARG A 19 -9.63 20.31 -31.22
C ARG A 19 -10.83 21.27 -31.33
N LEU A 20 -11.88 20.86 -32.00
CA LEU A 20 -13.04 21.72 -32.21
C LEU A 20 -14.29 21.08 -31.58
N ASN A 21 -15.01 21.88 -30.83
CA ASN A 21 -16.35 21.52 -30.35
C ASN A 21 -17.36 21.45 -31.53
N GLU A 22 -18.53 20.90 -31.25
CA GLU A 22 -19.63 20.84 -32.21
C GLU A 22 -20.06 22.26 -32.70
N ASP A 23 -19.85 23.28 -31.87
CA ASP A 23 -20.11 24.70 -32.20
C ASP A 23 -18.94 25.41 -32.90
N GLY A 24 -17.81 24.69 -33.11
CA GLY A 24 -16.60 25.22 -33.77
C GLY A 24 -15.66 26.00 -32.84
N SER A 25 -15.91 26.02 -31.53
CA SER A 25 -14.98 26.60 -30.55
C SER A 25 -13.74 25.71 -30.39
N GLU A 26 -12.56 26.32 -30.17
CA GLU A 26 -11.29 25.61 -30.03
C GLU A 26 -11.15 25.05 -28.63
N LEU A 27 -10.93 23.74 -28.52
CA LEU A 27 -10.63 23.06 -27.28
C LEU A 27 -9.16 23.24 -26.86
N SER A 28 -8.91 23.35 -25.60
CA SER A 28 -7.56 23.45 -25.07
C SER A 28 -7.00 22.08 -24.65
N ILE A 29 -5.70 21.86 -24.89
CA ILE A 29 -4.98 20.69 -24.42
C ILE A 29 -4.07 21.12 -23.30
N LEU A 30 -4.25 20.51 -22.13
CA LEU A 30 -3.41 20.73 -20.96
C LEU A 30 -2.57 19.48 -20.66
N ASN A 31 -1.27 19.65 -20.61
CA ASN A 31 -0.38 18.62 -20.10
C ASN A 31 -0.19 18.82 -18.59
N LEU A 32 -0.87 18.00 -17.77
CA LEU A 32 -0.78 18.00 -16.32
C LEU A 32 0.30 17.01 -15.87
N GLY A 33 1.47 17.53 -15.54
CA GLY A 33 2.65 16.76 -15.10
C GLY A 33 3.56 16.31 -16.26
N PRO A 34 4.64 15.53 -15.98
CA PRO A 34 5.03 15.05 -14.63
C PRO A 34 5.60 16.15 -13.72
N THR A 35 6.08 17.27 -14.27
CA THR A 35 6.71 18.36 -13.51
C THR A 35 5.66 19.28 -12.90
N HIS A 36 4.79 18.72 -12.06
CA HIS A 36 3.74 19.44 -11.36
C HIS A 36 3.61 18.92 -9.92
N PRO A 37 3.46 19.80 -8.89
CA PRO A 37 3.34 19.35 -7.49
C PRO A 37 2.20 18.36 -7.26
N ALA A 38 1.04 18.59 -7.86
CA ALA A 38 -0.14 17.72 -7.71
C ALA A 38 0.00 16.34 -8.37
N THR A 39 0.98 16.15 -9.25
CA THR A 39 1.30 14.87 -9.91
C THR A 39 2.53 14.20 -9.30
N HIS A 40 3.01 14.69 -8.16
CA HIS A 40 4.15 14.18 -7.41
C HIS A 40 5.46 14.06 -8.21
N GLY A 41 5.54 14.72 -9.38
CA GLY A 41 6.69 14.67 -10.28
C GLY A 41 6.78 13.40 -11.15
N ILE A 42 5.81 12.53 -11.12
CA ILE A 42 5.86 11.18 -11.69
C ILE A 42 4.60 10.73 -12.44
N PHE A 43 3.48 11.42 -12.28
CA PHE A 43 2.28 11.18 -13.07
C PHE A 43 2.18 12.21 -14.19
N GLN A 44 1.72 11.80 -15.34
CA GLN A 44 1.37 12.68 -16.43
C GLN A 44 -0.04 12.38 -16.90
N ASN A 45 -0.84 13.43 -17.08
CA ASN A 45 -2.16 13.32 -17.68
C ASN A 45 -2.27 14.37 -18.77
N ILE A 46 -2.62 13.97 -19.97
CA ILE A 46 -2.97 14.88 -21.05
C ILE A 46 -4.47 15.04 -21.05
N LEU A 47 -4.92 16.25 -20.82
CA LEU A 47 -6.32 16.59 -20.65
C LEU A 47 -6.80 17.38 -21.87
N LEU A 48 -7.90 16.95 -22.47
CA LEU A 48 -8.68 17.72 -23.42
C LEU A 48 -9.74 18.50 -22.65
N MET A 49 -9.74 19.81 -22.78
CA MET A 49 -10.55 20.69 -21.95
C MET A 49 -11.43 21.63 -22.77
N ASP A 50 -12.67 21.82 -22.30
CA ASP A 50 -13.55 22.87 -22.70
C ASP A 50 -13.68 23.91 -21.58
N GLY A 51 -12.95 25.01 -21.70
CA GLY A 51 -12.74 25.94 -20.60
C GLY A 51 -12.03 25.24 -19.42
N GLU A 52 -12.71 25.11 -18.28
CA GLU A 52 -12.20 24.42 -17.09
C GLU A 52 -12.69 22.97 -16.96
N ARG A 53 -13.54 22.50 -17.87
CA ARG A 53 -14.09 21.14 -17.83
C ARG A 53 -13.22 20.16 -18.62
N ILE A 54 -13.00 18.99 -18.04
CA ILE A 54 -12.26 17.90 -18.65
C ILE A 54 -13.23 17.08 -19.51
N LEU A 55 -12.94 16.97 -20.81
CA LEU A 55 -13.71 16.14 -21.73
C LEU A 55 -13.10 14.74 -21.85
N GLU A 56 -11.78 14.66 -21.97
CA GLU A 56 -11.01 13.42 -22.09
C GLU A 56 -9.70 13.55 -21.34
N ALA A 57 -9.18 12.43 -20.89
CA ALA A 57 -7.89 12.36 -20.22
C ALA A 57 -7.11 11.11 -20.66
N GLU A 58 -5.82 11.28 -20.93
CA GLU A 58 -4.91 10.20 -21.22
C GLU A 58 -3.79 10.20 -20.20
N PRO A 59 -3.77 9.21 -19.26
CA PRO A 59 -2.74 9.06 -18.26
C PRO A 59 -1.51 8.38 -18.87
N THR A 60 -0.33 8.87 -18.55
CA THR A 60 0.96 8.23 -18.86
C THR A 60 1.64 7.84 -17.59
N ILE A 61 2.07 6.59 -17.50
CA ILE A 61 2.79 6.00 -16.37
C ILE A 61 4.16 5.50 -16.83
N GLY A 62 5.01 5.10 -15.88
CA GLY A 62 6.32 4.54 -16.17
C GLY A 62 7.50 5.43 -15.79
N TYR A 63 7.27 6.64 -15.30
CA TYR A 63 8.34 7.58 -14.93
C TYR A 63 9.22 7.10 -13.77
N ILE A 64 8.69 6.19 -12.94
CA ILE A 64 9.43 5.54 -11.87
C ILE A 64 9.46 4.01 -12.04
N HIS A 65 9.20 3.51 -13.25
CA HIS A 65 9.28 2.07 -13.52
C HIS A 65 10.73 1.58 -13.41
N ARG A 66 10.94 0.63 -12.50
CA ARG A 66 12.26 0.09 -12.16
C ARG A 66 12.38 -1.40 -12.43
N ALA A 67 11.43 -1.98 -13.16
CA ALA A 67 11.37 -3.39 -13.53
C ALA A 67 11.47 -4.34 -12.33
N PHE A 68 10.71 -4.08 -11.25
CA PHE A 68 10.77 -4.86 -10.00
C PHE A 68 10.57 -6.34 -10.22
N GLU A 69 9.57 -6.74 -11.00
CA GLU A 69 9.30 -8.15 -11.30
C GLU A 69 10.50 -8.80 -12.01
N LYS A 70 11.08 -8.11 -12.98
CA LYS A 70 12.24 -8.64 -13.73
C LYS A 70 13.52 -8.69 -12.91
N ILE A 71 13.72 -7.73 -12.01
CA ILE A 71 14.83 -7.77 -11.05
C ILE A 71 14.63 -8.93 -10.07
N ALA A 72 13.40 -9.14 -9.58
CA ALA A 72 13.07 -10.21 -8.65
C ALA A 72 13.36 -11.60 -9.23
N GLU A 73 13.07 -11.83 -10.52
CA GLU A 73 13.39 -13.08 -11.22
C GLU A 73 14.91 -13.38 -11.29
N ASN A 74 15.76 -12.39 -11.06
CA ASN A 74 17.22 -12.51 -11.09
C ASN A 74 17.87 -12.34 -9.70
N ARG A 75 17.10 -12.40 -8.63
CA ARG A 75 17.58 -12.22 -7.25
C ARG A 75 17.15 -13.40 -6.37
N PRO A 76 18.02 -13.84 -5.45
CA PRO A 76 17.62 -14.77 -4.40
C PRO A 76 16.45 -14.24 -3.59
N PHE A 77 15.59 -15.12 -3.08
CA PHE A 77 14.34 -14.77 -2.40
C PHE A 77 14.50 -13.72 -1.30
N TYR A 78 15.56 -13.77 -0.50
CA TYR A 78 15.87 -12.77 0.53
C TYR A 78 16.18 -11.38 -0.02
N GLN A 79 16.78 -11.31 -1.23
CA GLN A 79 17.15 -10.04 -1.85
C GLN A 79 15.97 -9.36 -2.55
N ILE A 80 14.80 -9.99 -2.60
CA ILE A 80 13.58 -9.40 -3.14
C ILE A 80 12.92 -8.46 -2.13
N THR A 81 13.07 -8.71 -0.83
CA THR A 81 12.44 -7.91 0.22
C THR A 81 12.67 -6.40 0.09
N PRO A 82 13.88 -5.90 -0.22
CA PRO A 82 14.07 -4.46 -0.45
C PRO A 82 13.28 -3.90 -1.64
N LEU A 83 12.85 -4.73 -2.59
CA LEU A 83 11.98 -4.31 -3.69
C LEU A 83 10.54 -4.13 -3.19
N THR A 84 10.07 -5.03 -2.33
CA THR A 84 8.70 -4.95 -1.78
C THR A 84 8.51 -3.71 -0.91
N ASP A 85 9.50 -3.31 -0.11
CA ASP A 85 9.49 -2.05 0.65
C ASP A 85 9.15 -0.84 -0.21
N ARG A 86 9.65 -0.83 -1.44
CA ARG A 86 9.60 0.31 -2.34
C ARG A 86 8.42 0.31 -3.30
N MET A 87 7.50 -0.63 -3.14
CA MET A 87 6.18 -0.59 -3.81
C MET A 87 5.33 0.48 -3.14
N ASN A 88 4.47 0.14 -2.21
CA ASN A 88 3.82 1.13 -1.36
C ASN A 88 4.76 1.48 -0.19
N TYR A 89 5.59 2.49 -0.39
CA TYR A 89 6.57 2.91 0.62
C TYR A 89 5.92 3.60 1.84
N CYS A 90 4.65 3.96 1.77
CA CYS A 90 3.92 4.52 2.92
C CYS A 90 3.56 3.44 3.95
N SER A 91 3.37 2.20 3.49
CA SER A 91 3.05 1.03 4.32
C SER A 91 4.00 -0.14 4.06
N SER A 92 5.31 0.12 3.97
CA SER A 92 6.34 -0.88 3.66
C SER A 92 6.29 -2.15 4.53
N PRO A 93 5.96 -2.11 5.84
CA PRO A 93 5.81 -3.33 6.62
C PRO A 93 4.78 -4.30 6.08
N ILE A 94 3.64 -3.83 5.55
CA ILE A 94 2.62 -4.71 4.98
C ILE A 94 3.18 -5.47 3.77
N ASN A 95 3.90 -4.77 2.90
CA ASN A 95 4.49 -5.35 1.70
C ASN A 95 5.52 -6.44 2.06
N ASN A 96 6.37 -6.16 3.04
CA ASN A 96 7.35 -7.12 3.56
C ASN A 96 6.69 -8.36 4.12
N MET A 97 5.70 -8.17 5.00
CA MET A 97 5.01 -9.30 5.63
C MET A 97 4.26 -10.13 4.59
N GLY A 98 3.62 -9.49 3.60
CA GLY A 98 2.97 -10.18 2.49
C GLY A 98 3.94 -11.07 1.71
N TRP A 99 5.16 -10.58 1.43
CA TRP A 99 6.20 -11.37 0.78
C TRP A 99 6.64 -12.57 1.64
N TRP A 100 6.94 -12.36 2.92
CA TRP A 100 7.34 -13.46 3.80
C TRP A 100 6.24 -14.50 3.99
N MET A 101 5.00 -14.08 4.18
CA MET A 101 3.85 -14.98 4.26
C MET A 101 3.63 -15.79 2.97
N THR A 102 3.94 -15.21 1.80
CA THR A 102 3.91 -15.94 0.53
C THR A 102 4.93 -17.06 0.51
N LEU A 103 6.16 -16.80 0.98
CA LEU A 103 7.20 -17.84 1.07
C LEU A 103 6.88 -18.88 2.14
N GLU A 104 6.35 -18.48 3.29
CA GLU A 104 5.94 -19.40 4.35
C GLU A 104 4.84 -20.35 3.90
N LYS A 105 3.85 -19.83 3.17
CA LYS A 105 2.80 -20.64 2.55
C LYS A 105 3.36 -21.59 1.50
N LEU A 106 4.39 -21.17 0.72
CA LEU A 106 5.06 -22.03 -0.26
C LEU A 106 5.85 -23.17 0.41
N LEU A 107 6.45 -22.88 1.57
CA LEU A 107 7.33 -23.79 2.30
C LEU A 107 6.60 -24.59 3.39
N ASP A 108 5.30 -24.37 3.57
CA ASP A 108 4.44 -24.98 4.61
C ASP A 108 5.02 -24.76 6.02
N ILE A 109 5.43 -23.51 6.31
CA ILE A 109 6.03 -23.13 7.61
C ILE A 109 4.96 -22.53 8.51
N GLU A 110 4.74 -23.14 9.67
CA GLU A 110 3.89 -22.59 10.71
C GLU A 110 4.64 -21.53 11.52
N VAL A 111 4.08 -20.32 11.59
CA VAL A 111 4.63 -19.18 12.32
C VAL A 111 4.08 -19.18 13.75
N PRO A 112 4.92 -19.00 14.78
CA PRO A 112 4.46 -18.93 16.16
C PRO A 112 3.42 -17.84 16.40
N LYS A 113 2.43 -18.11 17.26
CA LYS A 113 1.33 -17.15 17.53
C LYS A 113 1.82 -15.78 17.96
N ARG A 114 2.86 -15.70 18.82
CA ARG A 114 3.45 -14.41 19.22
C ARG A 114 3.95 -13.62 18.01
N ALA A 115 4.68 -14.27 17.09
CA ALA A 115 5.16 -13.62 15.87
C ALA A 115 4.00 -13.16 14.97
N GLN A 116 2.93 -13.93 14.87
CA GLN A 116 1.73 -13.54 14.12
C GLN A 116 1.07 -12.27 14.71
N TYR A 117 0.97 -12.17 16.04
CA TYR A 117 0.42 -11.00 16.72
C TYR A 117 1.30 -9.76 16.52
N LEU A 118 2.63 -9.89 16.61
CA LEU A 118 3.56 -8.81 16.31
C LEU A 118 3.44 -8.33 14.87
N ARG A 119 3.22 -9.26 13.90
CA ARG A 119 2.96 -8.92 12.50
C ARG A 119 1.69 -8.11 12.34
N VAL A 120 0.59 -8.48 13.00
CA VAL A 120 -0.65 -7.73 12.97
C VAL A 120 -0.44 -6.32 13.49
N ILE A 121 0.24 -6.14 14.63
CA ILE A 121 0.53 -4.81 15.18
C ILE A 121 1.30 -3.94 14.17
N VAL A 122 2.35 -4.48 13.56
CA VAL A 122 3.16 -3.73 12.57
C VAL A 122 2.36 -3.39 11.32
N MET A 123 1.55 -4.33 10.82
CA MET A 123 0.73 -4.10 9.62
C MET A 123 -0.36 -3.07 9.89
N GLU A 124 -0.99 -3.07 11.07
CA GLU A 124 -2.00 -2.05 11.40
C GLU A 124 -1.36 -0.68 11.69
N LEU A 125 -0.18 -0.60 12.29
CA LEU A 125 0.59 0.65 12.37
C LEU A 125 0.93 1.20 10.97
N ALA A 126 1.29 0.31 10.04
CA ALA A 126 1.57 0.69 8.66
C ALA A 126 0.31 1.18 7.93
N ARG A 127 -0.85 0.57 8.18
CA ARG A 127 -2.15 1.03 7.68
C ARG A 127 -2.49 2.41 8.21
N ILE A 128 -2.31 2.64 9.51
CA ILE A 128 -2.50 3.96 10.11
C ILE A 128 -1.64 5.01 9.41
N THR A 129 -0.34 4.74 9.19
CA THR A 129 0.56 5.70 8.53
C THR A 129 0.18 5.98 7.08
N ASP A 130 -0.30 4.98 6.34
CA ASP A 130 -0.77 5.12 4.96
C ASP A 130 -2.03 6.01 4.89
N HIS A 131 -3.05 5.69 5.70
CA HIS A 131 -4.28 6.49 5.75
C HIS A 131 -4.06 7.90 6.25
N LEU A 132 -3.15 8.08 7.22
CA LEU A 132 -2.75 9.39 7.70
C LEU A 132 -2.16 10.24 6.56
N ILE A 133 -1.27 9.67 5.75
CA ILE A 133 -0.69 10.35 4.58
C ILE A 133 -1.79 10.69 3.58
N CYS A 134 -2.60 9.72 3.18
CA CYS A 134 -3.64 9.92 2.18
C CYS A 134 -4.62 11.03 2.56
N ASN A 135 -5.23 10.93 3.75
CA ASN A 135 -6.25 11.86 4.18
C ASN A 135 -5.68 13.26 4.47
N SER A 136 -4.43 13.35 4.93
CA SER A 136 -3.78 14.64 5.16
C SER A 136 -3.37 15.34 3.85
N ILE A 137 -2.90 14.60 2.84
CA ILE A 137 -2.57 15.15 1.51
C ILE A 137 -3.85 15.61 0.80
N LEU A 138 -4.95 14.85 0.89
CA LEU A 138 -6.25 15.29 0.41
C LEU A 138 -6.68 16.62 1.06
N GLY A 139 -6.37 16.81 2.35
CA GLY A 139 -6.53 18.09 3.05
C GLY A 139 -5.70 19.20 2.41
N VAL A 140 -4.43 18.96 2.09
CA VAL A 140 -3.55 19.93 1.41
C VAL A 140 -4.12 20.35 0.06
N ASP A 141 -4.56 19.38 -0.76
CA ASP A 141 -5.07 19.63 -2.11
C ASP A 141 -6.43 20.36 -2.11
N THR A 142 -7.13 20.31 -0.99
CA THR A 142 -8.34 21.12 -0.74
C THR A 142 -8.05 22.46 -0.03
N GLY A 143 -6.77 22.78 0.24
CA GLY A 143 -6.32 24.04 0.82
C GLY A 143 -6.10 24.06 2.33
N ALA A 144 -6.23 22.91 3.01
CA ALA A 144 -6.10 22.81 4.48
C ALA A 144 -4.72 22.28 4.92
N TYR A 145 -3.66 23.05 4.67
CA TYR A 145 -2.28 22.65 4.91
C TYR A 145 -1.94 22.37 6.39
N THR A 146 -2.57 23.07 7.31
CA THR A 146 -2.32 22.93 8.75
C THR A 146 -2.65 21.51 9.26
N GLY A 147 -3.74 20.92 8.76
CA GLY A 147 -4.13 19.55 9.14
C GLY A 147 -3.07 18.51 8.80
N PHE A 148 -2.41 18.66 7.65
CA PHE A 148 -1.30 17.82 7.25
C PHE A 148 -0.13 17.88 8.24
N LEU A 149 0.35 19.09 8.58
CA LEU A 149 1.45 19.25 9.52
C LEU A 149 1.12 18.72 10.91
N TYR A 150 -0.13 18.90 11.34
CA TYR A 150 -0.58 18.45 12.66
C TYR A 150 -0.52 16.93 12.82
N VAL A 151 -0.98 16.15 11.83
CA VAL A 151 -0.98 14.69 11.96
C VAL A 151 0.37 14.06 11.60
N PHE A 152 1.21 14.72 10.82
CA PHE A 152 2.52 14.20 10.44
C PHE A 152 3.47 13.98 11.64
N GLN A 153 3.32 14.72 12.73
CA GLN A 153 4.08 14.44 13.95
C GLN A 153 3.81 13.03 14.52
N PHE A 154 2.61 12.50 14.32
CA PHE A 154 2.26 11.14 14.77
C PHE A 154 2.83 10.06 13.86
N ARG A 155 2.99 10.36 12.57
CA ARG A 155 3.75 9.51 11.67
C ARG A 155 5.20 9.35 12.14
N GLU A 156 5.82 10.44 12.61
CA GLU A 156 7.17 10.39 13.20
C GLU A 156 7.23 9.45 14.40
N LYS A 157 6.25 9.47 15.28
CA LYS A 157 6.19 8.54 16.43
C LYS A 157 6.14 7.07 16.00
N VAL A 158 5.38 6.74 14.95
CA VAL A 158 5.39 5.38 14.39
C VAL A 158 6.77 5.03 13.82
N TYR A 159 7.44 5.96 13.18
CA TYR A 159 8.79 5.74 12.65
C TYR A 159 9.83 5.54 13.76
N GLU A 160 9.69 6.21 14.91
CA GLU A 160 10.52 5.95 16.09
C GLU A 160 10.29 4.54 16.66
N ILE A 161 9.06 4.00 16.57
CA ILE A 161 8.78 2.60 16.91
C ILE A 161 9.48 1.66 15.92
N TYR A 162 9.39 1.91 14.61
CA TYR A 162 10.06 1.09 13.61
C TYR A 162 11.58 1.13 13.75
N GLU A 163 12.16 2.30 14.03
CA GLU A 163 13.58 2.45 14.27
C GLU A 163 14.06 1.61 15.47
N GLU A 164 13.26 1.54 16.53
CA GLU A 164 13.54 0.70 17.69
C GLU A 164 13.48 -0.79 17.36
N ILE A 165 12.55 -1.21 16.49
CA ILE A 165 12.36 -2.61 16.12
C ILE A 165 13.45 -3.10 15.16
N CYS A 166 13.75 -2.32 14.11
CA CYS A 166 14.60 -2.79 13.01
C CYS A 166 15.75 -1.84 12.63
N GLY A 167 15.86 -0.67 13.27
CA GLY A 167 16.89 0.33 12.98
C GLY A 167 16.60 1.17 11.74
N ALA A 168 15.44 1.02 11.09
CA ALA A 168 15.05 1.78 9.90
C ALA A 168 13.69 2.47 10.10
N ARG A 169 13.57 3.69 9.58
CA ARG A 169 12.37 4.53 9.74
C ARG A 169 11.30 4.25 8.68
N LEU A 170 11.68 4.01 7.44
CA LEU A 170 10.77 3.94 6.29
C LEU A 170 10.79 2.59 5.58
N THR A 171 11.95 2.11 5.16
CA THR A 171 12.15 0.82 4.50
C THR A 171 12.61 -0.19 5.53
N THR A 172 11.65 -0.86 6.15
CA THR A 172 11.85 -1.47 7.46
C THR A 172 12.46 -2.86 7.40
N ASN A 173 12.14 -3.66 6.40
CA ASN A 173 12.65 -5.04 6.23
C ASN A 173 12.82 -5.83 7.56
N MET A 174 11.82 -5.75 8.44
CA MET A 174 11.89 -6.32 9.79
C MET A 174 11.49 -7.78 9.87
N GLY A 175 10.71 -8.27 8.90
CA GLY A 175 10.26 -9.66 8.84
C GLY A 175 11.33 -10.61 8.31
N ARG A 176 11.15 -11.89 8.63
CA ARG A 176 11.93 -13.03 8.11
C ARG A 176 10.97 -14.19 7.84
N ILE A 177 11.43 -15.19 7.09
CA ILE A 177 10.70 -16.46 6.97
C ILE A 177 10.56 -17.07 8.36
N GLY A 178 9.32 -17.32 8.77
CA GLY A 178 9.01 -17.87 10.09
C GLY A 178 8.78 -16.83 11.19
N GLY A 179 8.87 -15.53 10.93
CA GLY A 179 8.60 -14.50 11.95
C GLY A 179 9.40 -13.22 11.80
N PHE A 180 10.13 -12.85 12.86
CA PHE A 180 10.97 -11.66 12.94
C PHE A 180 12.45 -12.04 13.14
N GLU A 181 13.36 -11.11 12.87
CA GLU A 181 14.79 -11.28 13.16
C GLU A 181 15.09 -11.28 14.65
N ARG A 182 14.33 -10.52 15.44
CA ARG A 182 14.45 -10.39 16.89
C ARG A 182 13.10 -10.07 17.50
N ASP A 183 12.93 -10.36 18.78
CA ASP A 183 11.76 -9.89 19.52
C ASP A 183 11.83 -8.38 19.74
N TRP A 184 10.70 -7.77 19.99
CA TRP A 184 10.63 -6.34 20.25
C TRP A 184 11.19 -5.99 21.62
N SER A 185 11.91 -4.87 21.69
CA SER A 185 12.42 -4.36 22.93
C SER A 185 11.30 -3.83 23.83
N PRO A 186 11.47 -3.83 25.17
CA PRO A 186 10.53 -3.18 26.07
C PRO A 186 10.31 -1.69 25.74
N GLU A 187 11.31 -1.05 25.15
CA GLU A 187 11.22 0.35 24.72
C GLU A 187 10.30 0.52 23.50
N ALA A 188 10.30 -0.44 22.57
CA ALA A 188 9.35 -0.43 21.44
C ALA A 188 7.90 -0.51 21.94
N PHE A 189 7.62 -1.39 22.90
CA PHE A 189 6.28 -1.47 23.52
C PHE A 189 5.91 -0.19 24.27
N ARG A 190 6.83 0.40 25.02
CA ARG A 190 6.60 1.67 25.72
C ARG A 190 6.25 2.82 24.73
N LYS A 191 6.99 2.93 23.63
CA LYS A 191 6.71 3.92 22.58
C LYS A 191 5.34 3.67 21.94
N LEU A 192 4.97 2.41 21.72
CA LEU A 192 3.66 2.02 21.19
C LEU A 192 2.53 2.41 22.14
N ASP A 193 2.69 2.17 23.46
CA ASP A 193 1.68 2.57 24.44
C ASP A 193 1.46 4.08 24.44
N VAL A 194 2.54 4.87 24.45
CA VAL A 194 2.45 6.34 24.36
C VAL A 194 1.73 6.77 23.07
N PHE A 195 2.03 6.14 21.95
CA PHE A 195 1.35 6.41 20.68
C PHE A 195 -0.16 6.12 20.78
N LEU A 196 -0.55 4.99 21.35
CA LEU A 196 -1.95 4.58 21.50
C LEU A 196 -2.74 5.42 22.51
N GLU A 197 -2.08 6.16 23.40
CA GLU A 197 -2.71 7.13 24.29
C GLU A 197 -2.93 8.49 23.60
N GLU A 198 -1.93 9.00 22.89
CA GLU A 198 -1.96 10.34 22.32
C GLU A 198 -2.62 10.43 20.93
N PHE A 199 -2.39 9.46 20.07
CA PHE A 199 -2.84 9.51 18.69
C PHE A 199 -4.37 9.55 18.53
N PRO A 200 -5.18 8.79 19.30
CA PRO A 200 -6.64 8.86 19.20
C PRO A 200 -7.21 10.26 19.43
N VAL A 201 -6.62 11.00 20.36
CA VAL A 201 -7.03 12.38 20.65
C VAL A 201 -6.76 13.29 19.45
N ALA A 202 -5.55 13.23 18.93
CA ALA A 202 -5.14 14.03 17.78
C ALA A 202 -5.90 13.65 16.49
N TRP A 203 -6.17 12.35 16.30
CA TRP A 203 -6.94 11.89 15.15
C TRP A 203 -8.38 12.39 15.19
N LYS A 204 -8.99 12.42 16.39
CA LYS A 204 -10.33 13.00 16.57
C LYS A 204 -10.37 14.50 16.31
N GLU A 205 -9.33 15.23 16.68
CA GLU A 205 -9.21 16.65 16.34
C GLU A 205 -9.06 16.85 14.82
N PHE A 206 -8.27 16.01 14.14
CA PHE A 206 -8.15 16.01 12.69
C PHE A 206 -9.50 15.75 12.01
N GLU A 207 -10.23 14.72 12.40
CA GLU A 207 -11.57 14.46 11.88
C GLU A 207 -12.50 15.67 12.03
N ASN A 208 -12.54 16.26 13.22
CA ASN A 208 -13.39 17.43 13.48
C ASN A 208 -13.02 18.65 12.62
N LEU A 209 -11.75 18.77 12.22
CA LEU A 209 -11.29 19.84 11.33
C LEU A 209 -11.87 19.70 9.91
N PHE A 210 -12.04 18.48 9.42
CA PHE A 210 -12.43 18.20 8.03
C PHE A 210 -13.91 17.84 7.88
N GLU A 211 -14.43 16.92 8.69
CA GLU A 211 -15.79 16.36 8.52
C GLU A 211 -16.91 17.41 8.56
N ARG A 212 -16.71 18.50 9.29
CA ARG A 212 -17.68 19.60 9.43
C ARG A 212 -17.29 20.86 8.67
N ASN A 213 -16.17 20.82 7.94
CA ASN A 213 -15.69 21.96 7.17
C ASN A 213 -16.47 22.05 5.86
N ARG A 214 -17.27 23.13 5.71
CA ARG A 214 -18.10 23.34 4.54
C ARG A 214 -17.28 23.36 3.24
N ILE A 215 -16.10 23.99 3.25
CA ILE A 215 -15.24 24.06 2.06
C ILE A 215 -14.77 22.66 1.65
N PHE A 216 -14.36 21.82 2.63
CA PHE A 216 -13.96 20.46 2.39
C PHE A 216 -15.11 19.60 1.84
N ILE A 217 -16.29 19.73 2.46
CA ILE A 217 -17.51 19.03 2.02
C ILE A 217 -17.87 19.42 0.58
N ASP A 218 -17.92 20.73 0.27
CA ASP A 218 -18.26 21.25 -1.07
C ASP A 218 -17.22 20.79 -2.13
N ARG A 219 -15.98 20.48 -1.73
CA ARG A 219 -14.90 20.03 -2.62
C ARG A 219 -14.76 18.51 -2.73
N THR A 220 -15.48 17.72 -1.93
CA THR A 220 -15.31 16.26 -1.87
C THR A 220 -16.60 15.48 -2.08
N VAL A 221 -17.75 15.99 -1.66
CA VAL A 221 -19.04 15.33 -1.83
C VAL A 221 -19.48 15.40 -3.30
N ASN A 222 -19.86 14.25 -3.85
CA ASN A 222 -20.19 14.05 -5.26
C ASN A 222 -19.04 14.37 -6.24
N VAL A 223 -17.79 14.41 -5.78
CA VAL A 223 -16.62 14.60 -6.63
C VAL A 223 -15.98 13.25 -6.92
N GLY A 224 -15.81 12.92 -8.20
CA GLY A 224 -15.27 11.66 -8.69
C GLY A 224 -15.97 10.41 -8.14
N PRO A 225 -17.32 10.32 -8.23
CA PRO A 225 -18.02 9.12 -7.78
C PRO A 225 -17.69 7.94 -8.70
N ILE A 226 -17.61 6.75 -8.11
CA ILE A 226 -17.49 5.49 -8.81
C ILE A 226 -18.58 4.53 -8.33
N SER A 227 -19.33 3.94 -9.27
CA SER A 227 -20.34 2.95 -8.90
C SER A 227 -19.71 1.62 -8.49
N ALA A 228 -20.41 0.84 -7.67
CA ALA A 228 -19.95 -0.51 -7.27
C ALA A 228 -19.69 -1.41 -8.50
N GLU A 229 -20.55 -1.34 -9.52
CA GLU A 229 -20.40 -2.12 -10.75
C GLU A 229 -19.12 -1.73 -11.50
N MET A 230 -18.88 -0.43 -11.67
CA MET A 230 -17.66 0.08 -12.32
C MET A 230 -16.42 -0.27 -11.52
N ALA A 231 -16.43 -0.10 -10.19
CA ALA A 231 -15.32 -0.42 -9.32
C ALA A 231 -14.96 -1.91 -9.39
N MET A 232 -15.96 -2.81 -9.38
CA MET A 232 -15.75 -4.24 -9.55
C MET A 232 -15.25 -4.60 -10.96
N ALA A 233 -15.77 -3.95 -12.01
CA ALA A 233 -15.35 -4.20 -13.39
C ALA A 233 -13.87 -3.85 -13.63
N TYR A 234 -13.37 -2.78 -13.01
CA TYR A 234 -11.95 -2.43 -13.01
C TYR A 234 -11.10 -3.32 -12.09
N GLY A 235 -11.71 -4.03 -11.14
CA GLY A 235 -11.01 -4.85 -10.15
C GLY A 235 -10.52 -4.07 -8.93
N PHE A 236 -11.24 -3.02 -8.52
CA PHE A 236 -10.97 -2.28 -7.29
C PHE A 236 -11.05 -3.19 -6.08
N THR A 237 -10.29 -2.86 -5.06
CA THR A 237 -10.29 -3.52 -3.73
C THR A 237 -10.04 -2.47 -2.65
N GLY A 238 -10.05 -2.87 -1.38
CA GLY A 238 -9.69 -2.00 -0.28
C GLY A 238 -10.61 -0.79 -0.07
N PRO A 239 -10.09 0.29 0.52
CA PRO A 239 -10.89 1.47 0.89
C PRO A 239 -11.67 2.08 -0.28
N ASN A 240 -11.11 2.05 -1.48
CA ASN A 240 -11.77 2.62 -2.66
C ASN A 240 -12.97 1.78 -3.12
N LEU A 241 -12.90 0.45 -3.03
CA LEU A 241 -14.04 -0.42 -3.29
C LEU A 241 -15.09 -0.32 -2.18
N ARG A 242 -14.65 -0.31 -0.94
CA ARG A 242 -15.54 -0.16 0.24
C ARG A 242 -16.28 1.18 0.21
N ALA A 243 -15.65 2.26 -0.23
CA ALA A 243 -16.33 3.54 -0.44
C ALA A 243 -17.48 3.45 -1.44
N ALA A 244 -17.36 2.60 -2.47
CA ALA A 244 -18.42 2.34 -3.45
C ALA A 244 -19.55 1.43 -2.95
N GLY A 245 -19.53 1.02 -1.67
CA GLY A 245 -20.59 0.25 -1.04
C GLY A 245 -20.41 -1.27 -1.08
N VAL A 246 -19.24 -1.78 -1.46
CA VAL A 246 -18.95 -3.22 -1.50
C VAL A 246 -18.19 -3.64 -0.24
N ASP A 247 -18.76 -4.56 0.50
CA ASP A 247 -18.15 -5.13 1.71
C ASP A 247 -17.17 -6.25 1.33
N TYR A 248 -15.91 -5.88 1.10
CA TYR A 248 -14.82 -6.80 0.81
C TYR A 248 -13.54 -6.36 1.50
N ASP A 249 -12.97 -7.27 2.30
CA ASP A 249 -11.68 -7.11 2.99
C ASP A 249 -10.97 -8.46 3.03
N VAL A 250 -9.70 -8.51 2.61
CA VAL A 250 -8.91 -9.74 2.57
C VAL A 250 -8.71 -10.32 3.97
N ARG A 251 -8.62 -9.47 5.00
CA ARG A 251 -8.48 -9.90 6.41
C ARG A 251 -9.66 -10.74 6.90
N VAL A 252 -10.85 -10.51 6.32
CA VAL A 252 -12.08 -11.25 6.64
C VAL A 252 -12.31 -12.39 5.64
N ALA A 253 -12.12 -12.13 4.35
CA ALA A 253 -12.40 -13.11 3.28
C ALA A 253 -11.39 -14.26 3.24
N GLN A 254 -10.12 -13.99 3.55
CA GLN A 254 -9.01 -14.93 3.59
C GLN A 254 -8.09 -14.58 4.77
N PRO A 255 -8.48 -14.88 6.02
CA PRO A 255 -7.71 -14.49 7.20
C PRO A 255 -6.27 -15.02 7.16
N TYR A 256 -5.35 -14.19 7.62
CA TYR A 256 -3.93 -14.50 7.72
C TYR A 256 -3.35 -13.90 9.04
N SER A 257 -2.23 -14.41 9.51
CA SER A 257 -1.53 -13.89 10.71
C SER A 257 -2.45 -13.63 11.91
N SER A 258 -3.36 -14.55 12.21
CA SER A 258 -4.29 -14.46 13.35
C SER A 258 -5.30 -13.30 13.32
N TYR A 259 -5.60 -12.70 12.17
CA TYR A 259 -6.68 -11.68 12.10
C TYR A 259 -8.04 -12.22 12.58
N GLU A 260 -8.26 -13.53 12.48
CA GLU A 260 -9.45 -14.22 12.99
C GLU A 260 -9.64 -14.14 14.52
N ASP A 261 -8.56 -13.83 15.27
CA ASP A 261 -8.59 -13.69 16.73
C ASP A 261 -9.09 -12.31 17.18
N PHE A 262 -9.30 -11.37 16.24
CA PHE A 262 -9.62 -9.96 16.55
C PHE A 262 -11.00 -9.57 16.02
N ASP A 263 -11.72 -8.82 16.86
CA ASP A 263 -13.01 -8.25 16.50
C ASP A 263 -12.82 -6.86 15.90
N PHE A 264 -13.24 -6.67 14.64
CA PHE A 264 -13.25 -5.37 13.97
C PHE A 264 -14.37 -5.29 12.95
N ILE A 265 -14.76 -4.09 12.60
CA ILE A 265 -15.79 -3.81 11.61
C ILE A 265 -15.12 -3.33 10.32
N VAL A 266 -15.60 -3.84 9.18
CA VAL A 266 -15.17 -3.35 7.86
C VAL A 266 -16.03 -2.12 7.51
N PRO A 267 -15.47 -0.91 7.49
CA PRO A 267 -16.23 0.28 7.15
C PRO A 267 -16.59 0.32 5.67
N VAL A 268 -17.85 0.64 5.37
CA VAL A 268 -18.40 0.67 4.00
C VAL A 268 -19.09 2.02 3.76
N GLY A 269 -18.76 2.68 2.65
CA GLY A 269 -19.39 3.90 2.16
C GLY A 269 -20.69 3.62 1.38
N LYS A 270 -21.17 4.63 0.67
CA LYS A 270 -22.43 4.53 -0.09
C LYS A 270 -22.33 5.12 -1.51
N SER A 271 -21.69 6.27 -1.64
CA SER A 271 -21.69 7.07 -2.87
C SER A 271 -20.48 6.80 -3.75
N GLY A 272 -19.41 6.22 -3.19
CA GLY A 272 -18.17 5.98 -3.90
C GLY A 272 -17.45 7.27 -4.33
N ASP A 273 -17.76 8.41 -3.71
CA ASP A 273 -17.14 9.69 -4.01
C ASP A 273 -15.88 9.93 -3.15
N THR A 274 -15.24 11.06 -3.36
CA THR A 274 -14.04 11.45 -2.62
C THR A 274 -14.28 11.55 -1.12
N TYR A 275 -15.47 12.03 -0.70
CA TYR A 275 -15.81 12.14 0.71
C TYR A 275 -15.97 10.77 1.38
N ASP A 276 -16.65 9.84 0.71
CA ASP A 276 -16.79 8.47 1.22
C ASP A 276 -15.42 7.77 1.35
N ARG A 277 -14.52 7.95 0.36
CA ARG A 277 -13.15 7.43 0.45
C ARG A 277 -12.38 7.99 1.66
N PHE A 278 -12.55 9.27 1.96
CA PHE A 278 -11.98 9.90 3.15
C PHE A 278 -12.57 9.31 4.44
N CYS A 279 -13.90 9.19 4.53
CA CYS A 279 -14.59 8.66 5.70
C CYS A 279 -14.26 7.19 5.99
N VAL A 280 -14.18 6.36 4.95
CA VAL A 280 -13.80 4.94 5.08
C VAL A 280 -12.41 4.82 5.67
N ARG A 281 -11.43 5.58 5.17
CA ARG A 281 -10.06 5.55 5.73
C ARG A 281 -10.00 6.07 7.16
N ASN A 282 -10.79 7.09 7.50
CA ASN A 282 -10.89 7.56 8.89
C ASN A 282 -11.40 6.45 9.81
N ALA A 283 -12.44 5.76 9.40
CA ALA A 283 -12.99 4.65 10.18
C ALA A 283 -12.01 3.48 10.30
N GLU A 284 -11.28 3.15 9.23
CA GLU A 284 -10.24 2.11 9.28
C GLU A 284 -9.11 2.42 10.24
N VAL A 285 -8.75 3.68 10.44
CA VAL A 285 -7.75 4.08 11.45
C VAL A 285 -8.23 3.72 12.86
N TRP A 286 -9.50 3.94 13.17
CA TRP A 286 -10.07 3.56 14.47
C TRP A 286 -10.11 2.04 14.68
N GLU A 287 -10.45 1.29 13.63
CA GLU A 287 -10.41 -0.17 13.69
C GLU A 287 -8.98 -0.67 13.85
N SER A 288 -8.00 -0.10 13.16
CA SER A 288 -6.58 -0.43 13.32
C SER A 288 -6.10 -0.20 14.76
N ILE A 289 -6.48 0.91 15.39
CA ILE A 289 -6.20 1.19 16.81
C ILE A 289 -6.82 0.10 17.70
N SER A 290 -8.07 -0.29 17.42
CA SER A 290 -8.77 -1.34 18.17
C SER A 290 -8.07 -2.69 18.03
N ILE A 291 -7.69 -3.08 16.81
CA ILE A 291 -6.96 -4.32 16.54
C ILE A 291 -5.62 -4.35 17.28
N ILE A 292 -4.85 -3.26 17.24
CA ILE A 292 -3.56 -3.18 17.94
C ILE A 292 -3.75 -3.36 19.45
N LYS A 293 -4.75 -2.72 20.05
CA LYS A 293 -5.05 -2.86 21.48
C LYS A 293 -5.45 -4.30 21.84
N GLN A 294 -6.27 -4.94 21.00
CA GLN A 294 -6.65 -6.33 21.19
C GLN A 294 -5.44 -7.27 21.05
N ALA A 295 -4.58 -7.02 20.06
CA ALA A 295 -3.37 -7.80 19.84
C ALA A 295 -2.42 -7.71 21.04
N LEU A 296 -2.20 -6.52 21.60
CA LEU A 296 -1.40 -6.35 22.81
C LEU A 296 -1.99 -7.09 24.02
N ALA A 297 -3.33 -7.03 24.18
CA ALA A 297 -4.01 -7.67 25.31
C ALA A 297 -4.05 -9.21 25.22
N LYS A 298 -4.10 -9.76 24.02
CA LYS A 298 -4.21 -11.21 23.75
C LYS A 298 -2.88 -11.87 23.42
N MET A 299 -1.80 -11.10 23.25
CA MET A 299 -0.50 -11.62 22.79
C MET A 299 0.07 -12.64 23.79
N PRO A 300 0.47 -13.83 23.33
CA PRO A 300 1.09 -14.84 24.19
C PRO A 300 2.39 -14.32 24.83
N GLU A 301 2.59 -14.67 26.12
CA GLU A 301 3.86 -14.46 26.79
C GLU A 301 4.93 -15.42 26.24
N GLY A 302 6.18 -15.01 26.28
CA GLY A 302 7.32 -15.82 25.81
C GLY A 302 8.19 -15.07 24.81
N ASN A 303 9.14 -15.77 24.22
CA ASN A 303 10.10 -15.23 23.23
C ASN A 303 9.97 -15.93 21.87
N ASP A 304 8.82 -16.52 21.56
CA ASP A 304 8.59 -17.26 20.31
C ASP A 304 8.30 -16.27 19.16
N PHE A 305 9.30 -15.50 18.77
CA PHE A 305 9.19 -14.50 17.72
C PHE A 305 9.54 -15.03 16.32
N HIS A 306 10.01 -16.27 16.19
CA HIS A 306 10.22 -16.96 14.90
C HIS A 306 10.06 -18.49 15.05
N ALA A 307 9.76 -19.16 13.93
CA ALA A 307 9.73 -20.61 13.85
C ALA A 307 11.15 -21.21 13.89
N ASP A 308 11.27 -22.43 14.37
CA ASP A 308 12.54 -23.19 14.31
C ASP A 308 12.73 -23.77 12.89
N VAL A 309 13.35 -22.97 12.03
CA VAL A 309 13.56 -23.29 10.61
C VAL A 309 15.01 -22.99 10.19
N PRO A 310 15.98 -23.79 10.66
CA PRO A 310 17.41 -23.47 10.48
C PRO A 310 17.86 -23.37 9.02
N ALA A 311 17.15 -24.02 8.09
CA ALA A 311 17.44 -23.90 6.65
C ALA A 311 17.05 -22.56 6.04
N TYR A 312 16.22 -21.75 6.74
CA TYR A 312 15.64 -20.49 6.24
C TYR A 312 15.93 -19.29 7.13
N TYR A 313 16.49 -19.49 8.32
CA TYR A 313 16.77 -18.44 9.27
C TYR A 313 18.25 -18.44 9.64
N LEU A 314 18.87 -17.26 9.69
CA LEU A 314 20.29 -17.15 10.04
C LEU A 314 20.53 -17.57 11.49
N PRO A 315 21.40 -18.56 11.74
CA PRO A 315 21.72 -18.99 13.08
C PRO A 315 22.42 -17.88 13.89
N PRO A 316 22.35 -17.93 15.24
CA PRO A 316 23.08 -17.01 16.09
C PRO A 316 24.57 -16.99 15.76
N LYS A 317 25.18 -15.81 15.78
CA LYS A 317 26.57 -15.62 15.38
C LYS A 317 27.57 -16.48 16.22
N GLU A 318 27.26 -16.70 17.45
CA GLU A 318 28.09 -17.56 18.33
C GLU A 318 28.08 -19.01 17.87
N ASP A 319 26.90 -19.54 17.48
CA ASP A 319 26.78 -20.92 17.01
C ASP A 319 27.51 -21.11 15.67
N VAL A 320 27.52 -20.12 14.80
CA VAL A 320 28.28 -20.16 13.52
C VAL A 320 29.77 -20.40 13.74
N TYR A 321 30.32 -19.96 14.85
CA TYR A 321 31.76 -20.16 15.18
C TYR A 321 32.09 -21.52 15.84
N HIS A 322 31.09 -22.16 16.42
CA HIS A 322 31.32 -23.34 17.27
C HIS A 322 30.60 -24.60 16.79
N ASP A 323 29.60 -24.46 15.94
CA ASP A 323 28.81 -25.56 15.36
C ASP A 323 28.94 -25.63 13.87
N MET A 324 29.25 -26.81 13.32
CA MET A 324 29.47 -27.04 11.89
C MET A 324 28.12 -26.89 11.09
N GLU A 325 27.02 -27.35 11.67
CA GLU A 325 25.71 -27.30 11.00
C GLU A 325 25.25 -25.86 10.86
N SER A 326 25.37 -25.07 11.92
CA SER A 326 25.09 -23.63 11.91
C SER A 326 25.95 -22.86 10.91
N LEU A 327 27.23 -23.22 10.79
CA LEU A 327 28.12 -22.64 9.76
C LEU A 327 27.65 -22.96 8.34
N ILE A 328 27.19 -24.18 8.08
CA ILE A 328 26.72 -24.62 6.77
C ILE A 328 25.42 -23.89 6.41
N TYR A 329 24.45 -23.78 7.33
CA TYR A 329 23.22 -23.05 7.10
C TYR A 329 23.47 -21.55 6.87
N HIS A 330 24.33 -20.94 7.69
CA HIS A 330 24.73 -19.55 7.50
C HIS A 330 25.32 -19.33 6.10
N PHE A 331 26.24 -20.18 5.65
CA PHE A 331 26.85 -20.08 4.33
C PHE A 331 25.81 -20.20 3.21
N LYS A 332 24.93 -21.21 3.26
CA LYS A 332 23.90 -21.42 2.25
C LYS A 332 22.93 -20.24 2.16
N ILE A 333 22.43 -19.75 3.30
CA ILE A 333 21.49 -18.63 3.33
C ILE A 333 22.12 -17.36 2.77
N VAL A 334 23.35 -17.03 3.19
CA VAL A 334 24.08 -15.84 2.71
C VAL A 334 24.35 -15.92 1.21
N MET A 335 24.64 -17.13 0.68
CA MET A 335 24.81 -17.35 -0.76
C MET A 335 23.48 -17.39 -1.54
N GLY A 336 22.34 -17.32 -0.84
CA GLY A 336 21.01 -17.35 -1.42
C GLY A 336 20.54 -18.75 -1.85
N GLU A 337 21.13 -19.79 -1.31
CA GLU A 337 20.80 -21.20 -1.59
C GLU A 337 19.84 -21.73 -0.51
N ILE A 338 18.59 -21.31 -0.54
CA ILE A 338 17.55 -21.89 0.29
C ILE A 338 16.80 -22.98 -0.51
N PRO A 339 16.42 -24.10 0.13
CA PRO A 339 15.65 -25.14 -0.53
C PRO A 339 14.21 -24.66 -0.79
N VAL A 340 13.85 -24.58 -2.08
CA VAL A 340 12.50 -24.15 -2.48
C VAL A 340 11.90 -25.23 -3.37
N PRO A 341 10.66 -25.70 -3.12
CA PRO A 341 10.00 -26.68 -3.98
C PRO A 341 9.63 -26.09 -5.35
N VAL A 342 9.42 -26.97 -6.34
CA VAL A 342 8.80 -26.57 -7.61
C VAL A 342 7.30 -26.42 -7.36
N ALA A 343 6.80 -25.22 -7.44
CA ALA A 343 5.39 -24.92 -7.12
C ALA A 343 4.94 -23.59 -7.73
N GLU A 344 3.65 -23.39 -7.70
CA GLU A 344 2.96 -22.17 -8.09
C GLU A 344 2.01 -21.76 -6.95
N ILE A 345 2.08 -20.50 -6.51
CA ILE A 345 1.29 -20.02 -5.40
C ILE A 345 0.82 -18.59 -5.61
N TYR A 346 -0.37 -18.29 -5.12
CA TYR A 346 -0.87 -16.93 -4.92
C TYR A 346 -1.17 -16.71 -3.44
N HIS A 347 -0.72 -15.58 -2.92
CA HIS A 347 -1.05 -15.11 -1.60
C HIS A 347 -1.32 -13.61 -1.64
N ALA A 348 -2.36 -13.17 -0.95
CA ALA A 348 -2.75 -11.77 -0.87
C ALA A 348 -2.83 -11.30 0.58
N VAL A 349 -2.55 -10.02 0.78
CA VAL A 349 -2.73 -9.31 2.04
C VAL A 349 -3.53 -8.04 1.81
N GLU A 350 -4.26 -7.58 2.80
CA GLU A 350 -4.93 -6.28 2.75
C GLU A 350 -3.90 -5.17 2.98
N GLY A 351 -3.48 -4.50 1.91
CA GLY A 351 -2.63 -3.31 1.98
C GLY A 351 -3.40 -2.06 2.42
N GLY A 352 -2.72 -0.95 2.65
CA GLY A 352 -3.38 0.34 2.93
C GLY A 352 -4.25 0.83 1.77
N ASN A 353 -3.88 0.46 0.54
CA ASN A 353 -4.62 0.80 -0.67
C ASN A 353 -5.59 -0.31 -1.14
N GLY A 354 -5.52 -1.49 -0.57
CA GLY A 354 -6.34 -2.62 -0.96
C GLY A 354 -5.52 -3.90 -1.10
N GLU A 355 -6.08 -4.91 -1.75
CA GLU A 355 -5.45 -6.21 -1.91
C GLU A 355 -4.11 -6.10 -2.62
N LEU A 356 -3.03 -6.41 -1.92
CA LEU A 356 -1.70 -6.62 -2.47
C LEU A 356 -1.46 -8.12 -2.62
N GLY A 357 -1.32 -8.59 -3.86
CA GLY A 357 -1.15 -10.00 -4.17
C GLY A 357 0.24 -10.31 -4.70
N PHE A 358 0.74 -11.49 -4.31
CA PHE A 358 2.01 -12.05 -4.76
C PHE A 358 1.73 -13.36 -5.49
N TYR A 359 1.95 -13.39 -6.79
CA TYR A 359 1.90 -14.60 -7.59
C TYR A 359 3.32 -15.06 -7.86
N LEU A 360 3.66 -16.23 -7.34
CA LEU A 360 5.03 -16.76 -7.36
C LEU A 360 5.05 -18.13 -8.02
N VAL A 361 5.93 -18.31 -9.01
CA VAL A 361 6.25 -19.60 -9.62
C VAL A 361 7.72 -19.91 -9.34
N THR A 362 7.98 -21.12 -8.88
CA THR A 362 9.33 -21.61 -8.55
C THR A 362 9.64 -22.88 -9.32
N ASP A 363 10.88 -23.02 -9.77
CA ASP A 363 11.41 -24.18 -10.50
C ASP A 363 12.44 -24.98 -9.69
N GLY A 364 12.57 -24.69 -8.39
CA GLY A 364 13.58 -25.28 -7.52
C GLY A 364 14.94 -24.59 -7.59
N SER A 365 15.08 -23.54 -8.40
CA SER A 365 16.30 -22.73 -8.44
C SER A 365 16.36 -21.75 -7.25
N ARG A 366 17.51 -21.08 -7.08
CA ARG A 366 17.70 -20.07 -6.03
C ARG A 366 16.95 -18.75 -6.25
N THR A 367 16.37 -18.58 -7.43
CA THR A 367 15.62 -17.38 -7.83
C THR A 367 14.22 -17.75 -8.28
N PRO A 368 13.23 -16.88 -8.15
CA PRO A 368 11.92 -17.13 -8.74
C PRO A 368 11.98 -17.35 -10.24
N TYR A 369 11.24 -18.32 -10.76
CA TYR A 369 11.01 -18.45 -12.19
C TYR A 369 10.12 -17.31 -12.70
N ARG A 370 9.05 -16.98 -11.96
CA ARG A 370 8.17 -15.83 -12.21
C ARG A 370 7.68 -15.25 -10.89
N LEU A 371 7.73 -13.93 -10.78
CA LEU A 371 7.07 -13.19 -9.71
C LEU A 371 6.22 -12.09 -10.34
N HIS A 372 4.95 -12.03 -9.96
CA HIS A 372 4.04 -10.97 -10.36
C HIS A 372 3.38 -10.35 -9.12
N PHE A 373 3.32 -9.02 -9.08
CA PHE A 373 2.66 -8.26 -8.03
C PHE A 373 1.29 -7.77 -8.51
N ARG A 374 0.21 -8.21 -7.86
CA ARG A 374 -1.10 -7.59 -8.02
C ARG A 374 -1.11 -6.30 -7.19
N ARG A 375 -1.22 -5.16 -7.86
CA ARG A 375 -1.00 -3.83 -7.29
C ARG A 375 -2.28 -3.00 -7.39
N PRO A 376 -2.92 -2.61 -6.26
CA PRO A 376 -4.16 -1.84 -6.31
C PRO A 376 -4.01 -0.48 -6.98
N CYS A 377 -2.90 0.25 -6.77
CA CYS A 377 -2.69 1.56 -7.37
C CYS A 377 -2.68 1.55 -8.91
N PHE A 378 -2.16 0.49 -9.53
CA PHE A 378 -2.18 0.33 -10.98
C PHE A 378 -3.62 0.26 -11.51
N ILE A 379 -4.49 -0.45 -10.81
CA ILE A 379 -5.90 -0.60 -11.16
C ILE A 379 -6.64 0.73 -11.02
N TYR A 380 -6.42 1.44 -9.92
CA TYR A 380 -7.08 2.72 -9.65
C TYR A 380 -6.74 3.78 -10.70
N TYR A 381 -5.48 3.83 -11.10
CA TYR A 381 -5.06 4.82 -12.09
C TYR A 381 -5.59 4.53 -13.49
N GLN A 382 -5.94 3.29 -13.80
CA GLN A 382 -6.62 2.94 -15.05
C GLN A 382 -8.07 3.47 -15.10
N ALA A 383 -8.77 3.54 -13.96
CA ALA A 383 -10.11 4.07 -13.88
C ALA A 383 -10.15 5.61 -13.74
N TYR A 384 -9.03 6.21 -13.40
CA TYR A 384 -8.94 7.66 -13.16
C TYR A 384 -9.48 8.53 -14.30
N PRO A 385 -9.19 8.28 -15.60
CA PRO A 385 -9.75 9.05 -16.70
C PRO A 385 -11.27 9.11 -16.71
N GLU A 386 -11.93 7.99 -16.45
CA GLU A 386 -13.39 7.92 -16.40
C GLU A 386 -13.96 8.71 -15.21
N MET A 387 -13.25 8.69 -14.08
CA MET A 387 -13.68 9.38 -12.86
C MET A 387 -13.57 10.91 -12.95
N ILE A 388 -12.64 11.44 -13.76
CA ILE A 388 -12.44 12.88 -13.95
C ILE A 388 -13.18 13.45 -15.13
N LYS A 389 -13.75 12.61 -16.01
CA LYS A 389 -14.50 13.03 -17.18
C LYS A 389 -15.70 13.88 -16.79
N GLY A 390 -15.81 15.08 -17.38
CA GLY A 390 -16.87 16.04 -17.10
C GLY A 390 -16.67 16.86 -15.82
N SER A 391 -15.65 16.58 -15.01
CA SER A 391 -15.30 17.35 -13.80
C SER A 391 -14.43 18.56 -14.15
N MET A 392 -14.20 19.43 -13.17
CA MET A 392 -13.28 20.56 -13.30
C MET A 392 -11.82 20.13 -13.10
N LEU A 393 -10.88 20.90 -13.63
CA LEU A 393 -9.45 20.65 -13.43
C LEU A 393 -9.07 20.57 -11.94
N SER A 394 -9.67 21.43 -11.12
CA SER A 394 -9.44 21.40 -9.67
C SER A 394 -9.92 20.12 -8.99
N ASP A 395 -10.96 19.49 -9.52
CA ASP A 395 -11.51 18.24 -8.98
C ASP A 395 -10.66 17.05 -9.37
N ALA A 396 -10.03 17.07 -10.55
CA ALA A 396 -9.12 16.02 -10.98
C ALA A 396 -7.99 15.79 -9.97
N ILE A 397 -7.42 16.86 -9.42
CA ILE A 397 -6.38 16.78 -8.38
C ILE A 397 -6.92 16.13 -7.10
N VAL A 398 -8.08 16.56 -6.64
CA VAL A 398 -8.74 16.03 -5.44
C VAL A 398 -9.12 14.56 -5.60
N ILE A 399 -9.61 14.17 -6.79
CA ILE A 399 -9.90 12.77 -7.11
C ILE A 399 -8.64 11.92 -7.05
N LEU A 400 -7.53 12.37 -7.68
CA LEU A 400 -6.26 11.66 -7.66
C LEU A 400 -5.75 11.43 -6.24
N SER A 401 -5.75 12.46 -5.41
CA SER A 401 -5.33 12.37 -3.99
C SER A 401 -6.20 11.40 -3.21
N SER A 402 -7.52 11.39 -3.46
CA SER A 402 -8.45 10.51 -2.77
C SER A 402 -8.28 9.02 -3.11
N LEU A 403 -7.75 8.70 -4.28
CA LEU A 403 -7.45 7.34 -4.70
C LEU A 403 -6.22 6.76 -4.01
N ASN A 404 -5.39 7.61 -3.41
CA ASN A 404 -4.13 7.24 -2.78
C ASN A 404 -3.19 6.47 -3.72
N VAL A 405 -2.98 7.00 -4.92
CA VAL A 405 -2.10 6.35 -5.90
C VAL A 405 -0.64 6.58 -5.50
N ILE A 406 0.01 5.53 -5.02
CA ILE A 406 1.43 5.55 -4.67
C ILE A 406 2.24 5.13 -5.90
N ALA A 407 3.08 6.03 -6.39
CA ALA A 407 3.79 5.85 -7.65
C ALA A 407 4.75 4.66 -7.67
N GLY A 408 5.39 4.37 -6.53
CA GLY A 408 6.27 3.20 -6.42
C GLY A 408 5.53 1.88 -6.60
N GLU A 409 4.25 1.82 -6.21
CA GLU A 409 3.36 0.68 -6.43
C GLU A 409 2.77 0.69 -7.83
N LEU A 410 2.41 1.88 -8.35
CA LEU A 410 1.86 2.03 -9.68
C LEU A 410 2.80 1.49 -10.76
N ASP A 411 4.08 1.85 -10.68
CA ASP A 411 5.10 1.60 -11.70
C ASP A 411 6.02 0.40 -11.35
N ALA A 412 5.71 -0.42 -10.35
CA ALA A 412 6.53 -1.53 -9.89
C ALA A 412 6.69 -2.66 -10.92
#